data_bb9841c25b08f2233059a6d6c54941bd
#
_entry.id   bb9841c25b08f2233059a6d6c54941bd
#
_cell.length_a   1.000
_cell.length_b   1.000
_cell.length_c   1.000
_cell.angle_alpha   90.00
_cell.angle_beta   90.00
_cell.angle_gamma   90.00
#
_symmetry.space_group_name_H-M   'P 1'
#
loop_
_entity.id
_entity.type
_entity.pdbx_description
1 polymer ?
#
loop_
_entity_poly.entity_id
_entity_poly.type
_entity_poly.pdbx_seq_one_letter_code
_entity_poly.pdbx_strand_id
1 'polypeptide(L)'
;MATISRRELIGGLLGVSAATIAGCSSSEMGSIQGKLFSPDFATGHRLRERPISIPSIREWFDIPVVIVGGGIAGLSAGWHLQRSCNLDFVLLELESQVGGTSSSGSIDRFRFPWGAHYITTPLPENTALIELLQEMRVVEEIAPDGSPIIAEDHLCRDPEERIFADSSWHEGLFPVQGASQNDLDQVADFHEKMREWSLRRDASGKRWFTLPIAHCSEDPEPRSLDRISMQQWMDEQGWDSPRLRWYVDYACRDDYGLTIDRTSAWAGILYYASRLRNETRQSQDVITWPPGNGHIVDYLKDKLGPHVQSGKFVYQIRSSDNADQDAVSEVAVFDKQRDDWIGFRAKRVIFAAPQFIARHVIDRFREGASPTDLPFRYSWWLVANVHLRNRPRDTGFPVCWDNIIYNSKSLGYVVSTHQSGPDHGPTVWTWYYPFADANPRFTREQLLNVSWSDWADLIMTDLQTAHPEIRSLVTRIDVMRWGHAMVEPYTGFVWSDARQSASKTDRNIHFAHSDLSGLALMEEAFYHGLRAADEVRAMLGDRV
;
A
#
# COMPACT_ATOMS: atom_id res chain seq x y z
N MET A 1 -28.27 -12.96 -12.64
CA MET A 1 -27.41 -12.32 -11.61
C MET A 1 -28.34 -11.53 -10.69
N ALA A 2 -28.33 -11.80 -9.39
CA ALA A 2 -29.15 -11.03 -8.47
C ALA A 2 -28.52 -9.63 -8.33
N THR A 3 -29.29 -8.59 -8.65
CA THR A 3 -28.89 -7.19 -8.44
C THR A 3 -28.93 -6.91 -6.94
N ILE A 4 -27.80 -6.58 -6.36
CA ILE A 4 -27.70 -6.13 -4.96
C ILE A 4 -28.46 -4.80 -4.87
N SER A 5 -29.41 -4.69 -3.94
CA SER A 5 -30.09 -3.43 -3.70
C SER A 5 -29.16 -2.44 -2.98
N ARG A 6 -29.39 -1.12 -3.19
CA ARG A 6 -28.65 -0.05 -2.51
C ARG A 6 -28.64 -0.21 -0.98
N ARG A 7 -29.76 -0.63 -0.38
CA ARG A 7 -29.87 -0.88 1.06
C ARG A 7 -29.01 -2.05 1.52
N GLU A 8 -28.96 -3.12 0.73
CA GLU A 8 -28.12 -4.29 1.04
C GLU A 8 -26.64 -3.95 0.93
N LEU A 9 -26.25 -3.10 -0.04
CA LEU A 9 -24.88 -2.62 -0.19
C LEU A 9 -24.45 -1.78 1.03
N ILE A 10 -25.18 -0.70 1.34
CA ILE A 10 -24.83 0.21 2.42
C ILE A 10 -24.93 -0.49 3.78
N GLY A 11 -26.00 -1.24 4.03
CA GLY A 11 -26.17 -1.97 5.28
C GLY A 11 -25.12 -3.08 5.49
N GLY A 12 -24.75 -3.77 4.40
CA GLY A 12 -23.70 -4.80 4.44
C GLY A 12 -22.29 -4.22 4.65
N LEU A 13 -21.98 -3.10 4.03
CA LEU A 13 -20.66 -2.48 4.11
C LEU A 13 -20.44 -1.69 5.41
N LEU A 14 -21.44 -0.96 5.90
CA LEU A 14 -21.33 -0.18 7.14
C LEU A 14 -21.75 -0.94 8.41
N GLY A 15 -22.34 -2.12 8.27
CA GLY A 15 -22.86 -2.86 9.43
C GLY A 15 -24.11 -2.25 10.08
N VAL A 16 -24.77 -1.27 9.42
CA VAL A 16 -25.94 -0.58 9.92
C VAL A 16 -27.20 -1.38 9.59
N SER A 17 -28.11 -1.56 10.56
CA SER A 17 -29.40 -2.21 10.31
C SER A 17 -30.24 -1.40 9.35
N ALA A 18 -30.94 -2.07 8.43
CA ALA A 18 -31.72 -1.46 7.34
C ALA A 18 -32.79 -0.44 7.80
N ALA A 19 -33.10 -0.38 9.10
CA ALA A 19 -34.07 0.54 9.67
C ALA A 19 -33.58 2.01 9.77
N THR A 20 -32.28 2.26 9.79
CA THR A 20 -31.69 3.60 9.98
C THR A 20 -31.45 4.35 8.65
N ILE A 21 -31.64 3.70 7.49
CA ILE A 21 -31.35 4.29 6.16
C ILE A 21 -32.58 4.95 5.53
N ALA A 22 -33.66 5.11 6.27
CA ALA A 22 -34.90 5.74 5.78
C ALA A 22 -34.82 7.27 5.87
N GLY A 23 -34.29 7.94 4.86
CA GLY A 23 -34.38 9.39 4.83
C GLY A 23 -33.51 10.20 3.87
N CYS A 24 -32.69 9.60 3.02
CA CYS A 24 -31.93 10.39 2.04
C CYS A 24 -32.62 10.38 0.68
N SER A 25 -33.21 11.51 0.30
CA SER A 25 -33.80 11.68 -1.02
C SER A 25 -32.72 11.85 -2.08
N SER A 26 -32.91 11.21 -3.23
CA SER A 26 -32.00 11.28 -4.40
C SER A 26 -31.82 12.71 -4.96
N SER A 27 -32.56 13.70 -4.45
CA SER A 27 -32.49 15.10 -4.89
C SER A 27 -31.29 15.88 -4.34
N GLU A 28 -30.71 15.47 -3.21
CA GLU A 28 -29.56 16.19 -2.61
C GLU A 28 -28.20 15.83 -3.21
N MET A 29 -28.08 14.64 -3.82
CA MET A 29 -26.86 14.23 -4.52
C MET A 29 -26.67 14.91 -5.89
N GLY A 30 -27.71 15.55 -6.44
CA GLY A 30 -27.68 16.15 -7.78
C GLY A 30 -26.65 17.29 -7.97
N SER A 31 -26.06 17.81 -6.90
CA SER A 31 -25.05 18.88 -6.96
C SER A 31 -23.61 18.39 -6.77
N ILE A 32 -23.40 17.17 -6.25
CA ILE A 32 -22.06 16.61 -6.00
C ILE A 32 -21.57 15.94 -7.28
N GLN A 33 -20.39 16.37 -7.75
CA GLN A 33 -19.73 15.78 -8.92
C GLN A 33 -18.78 14.65 -8.49
N GLY A 34 -18.28 13.88 -9.46
CA GLY A 34 -17.23 12.91 -9.23
C GLY A 34 -17.13 11.84 -10.29
N LYS A 35 -16.13 10.97 -10.12
CA LYS A 35 -15.85 9.89 -11.06
C LYS A 35 -15.41 8.63 -10.32
N LEU A 36 -15.59 7.48 -11.00
CA LEU A 36 -14.94 6.23 -10.63
C LEU A 36 -13.61 6.11 -11.35
N PHE A 37 -12.59 5.79 -10.58
CA PHE A 37 -11.26 5.46 -11.07
C PHE A 37 -10.96 3.99 -10.76
N SER A 38 -10.10 3.40 -11.54
CA SER A 38 -9.57 2.05 -11.32
C SER A 38 -8.27 1.93 -12.10
N PRO A 39 -7.34 1.07 -11.69
CA PRO A 39 -6.31 0.59 -12.59
C PRO A 39 -6.93 0.08 -13.90
N ASP A 40 -6.18 0.07 -14.99
CA ASP A 40 -6.65 -0.41 -16.31
C ASP A 40 -6.87 -1.94 -16.30
N PHE A 41 -7.88 -2.35 -15.51
CA PHE A 41 -8.24 -3.77 -15.42
C PHE A 41 -8.75 -4.32 -16.75
N ALA A 42 -9.32 -3.49 -17.62
CA ALA A 42 -9.80 -3.92 -18.92
C ALA A 42 -8.64 -4.46 -19.78
N THR A 43 -7.54 -3.72 -19.86
CA THR A 43 -6.31 -4.18 -20.52
C THR A 43 -5.65 -5.33 -19.74
N GLY A 44 -5.51 -5.22 -18.42
CA GLY A 44 -4.89 -6.26 -17.58
C GLY A 44 -5.61 -7.60 -17.65
N HIS A 45 -6.95 -7.61 -17.70
CA HIS A 45 -7.73 -8.84 -17.80
C HIS A 45 -7.58 -9.57 -19.14
N ARG A 46 -7.12 -8.90 -20.20
CA ARG A 46 -6.77 -9.56 -21.48
C ARG A 46 -5.72 -10.65 -21.31
N LEU A 47 -4.90 -10.60 -20.25
CA LEU A 47 -3.96 -11.67 -19.91
C LEU A 47 -4.65 -13.00 -19.58
N ARG A 48 -5.92 -12.99 -19.19
CA ARG A 48 -6.72 -14.21 -18.88
C ARG A 48 -7.34 -14.81 -20.14
N GLU A 49 -7.52 -14.02 -21.19
CA GLU A 49 -8.08 -14.46 -22.44
C GLU A 49 -7.01 -15.22 -23.23
N ARG A 50 -7.25 -16.53 -23.51
CA ARG A 50 -6.30 -17.38 -24.26
C ARG A 50 -6.91 -17.84 -25.59
N PRO A 51 -6.07 -17.97 -26.65
CA PRO A 51 -4.81 -17.29 -26.87
C PRO A 51 -5.03 -16.00 -27.67
N ILE A 52 -4.56 -14.85 -27.18
CA ILE A 52 -4.32 -13.76 -28.11
C ILE A 52 -3.15 -14.20 -28.97
N SER A 53 -3.38 -14.42 -30.24
CA SER A 53 -2.30 -14.55 -31.21
C SER A 53 -1.56 -13.21 -31.21
N ILE A 54 -0.34 -13.20 -30.67
CA ILE A 54 0.53 -12.01 -30.80
C ILE A 54 0.78 -11.83 -32.28
N PRO A 55 0.42 -10.69 -32.89
CA PRO A 55 0.78 -10.40 -34.28
C PRO A 55 2.29 -10.47 -34.43
N SER A 56 2.76 -10.65 -35.66
CA SER A 56 4.19 -10.58 -35.94
C SER A 56 4.75 -9.23 -35.48
N ILE A 57 5.60 -9.24 -34.47
CA ILE A 57 6.31 -8.04 -33.99
C ILE A 57 7.33 -7.64 -35.01
N ARG A 58 7.21 -6.44 -35.57
CA ARG A 58 8.09 -5.91 -36.61
C ARG A 58 9.29 -5.16 -36.05
N GLU A 59 9.13 -4.52 -34.92
CA GLU A 59 10.14 -3.67 -34.27
C GLU A 59 10.63 -4.31 -32.98
N TRP A 60 11.93 -4.62 -32.93
CA TRP A 60 12.61 -5.20 -31.77
C TRP A 60 13.75 -4.30 -31.33
N PHE A 61 13.85 -4.08 -30.01
CA PHE A 61 14.89 -3.28 -29.38
C PHE A 61 15.77 -4.19 -28.52
N ASP A 62 17.08 -4.17 -28.77
CA ASP A 62 18.04 -4.85 -27.90
C ASP A 62 18.44 -3.92 -26.75
N ILE A 63 18.29 -4.39 -25.51
CA ILE A 63 18.58 -3.60 -24.33
C ILE A 63 19.13 -4.50 -23.22
N PRO A 64 20.08 -4.03 -22.39
CA PRO A 64 20.61 -4.84 -21.29
C PRO A 64 19.54 -5.29 -20.30
N VAL A 65 18.65 -4.39 -19.84
CA VAL A 65 17.67 -4.67 -18.81
C VAL A 65 16.28 -4.12 -19.17
N VAL A 66 15.25 -4.96 -19.01
CA VAL A 66 13.85 -4.54 -19.03
C VAL A 66 13.28 -4.64 -17.60
N ILE A 67 12.72 -3.55 -17.10
CA ILE A 67 11.98 -3.52 -15.84
C ILE A 67 10.48 -3.50 -16.17
N VAL A 68 9.71 -4.43 -15.61
CA VAL A 68 8.28 -4.60 -15.85
C VAL A 68 7.49 -4.19 -14.61
N GLY A 69 6.79 -3.06 -14.70
CA GLY A 69 6.02 -2.46 -13.61
C GLY A 69 6.67 -1.18 -13.06
N GLY A 70 5.92 -0.09 -13.08
CA GLY A 70 6.34 1.25 -12.64
C GLY A 70 5.88 1.64 -11.22
N GLY A 71 5.64 0.65 -10.34
CA GLY A 71 5.46 0.90 -8.91
C GLY A 71 6.79 1.23 -8.22
N ILE A 72 6.77 1.44 -6.89
CA ILE A 72 7.99 1.74 -6.11
C ILE A 72 9.11 0.73 -6.38
N ALA A 73 8.80 -0.57 -6.45
CA ALA A 73 9.82 -1.59 -6.68
C ALA A 73 10.55 -1.42 -8.03
N GLY A 74 9.81 -1.15 -9.11
CA GLY A 74 10.42 -0.93 -10.42
C GLY A 74 11.19 0.39 -10.51
N LEU A 75 10.61 1.47 -9.95
CA LEU A 75 11.26 2.78 -9.91
C LEU A 75 12.55 2.76 -9.10
N SER A 76 12.54 2.10 -7.93
CA SER A 76 13.75 1.96 -7.10
C SER A 76 14.81 1.06 -7.74
N ALA A 77 14.39 0.00 -8.44
CA ALA A 77 15.33 -0.82 -9.21
C ALA A 77 16.03 0.00 -10.30
N GLY A 78 15.28 0.80 -11.07
CA GLY A 78 15.83 1.71 -12.08
C GLY A 78 16.77 2.74 -11.48
N TRP A 79 16.37 3.40 -10.37
CA TRP A 79 17.21 4.36 -9.65
C TRP A 79 18.53 3.72 -9.19
N HIS A 80 18.48 2.52 -8.65
CA HIS A 80 19.66 1.82 -8.17
C HIS A 80 20.60 1.39 -9.31
N LEU A 81 20.06 0.89 -10.43
CA LEU A 81 20.86 0.58 -11.63
C LEU A 81 21.54 1.81 -12.20
N GLN A 82 20.82 2.92 -12.34
CA GLN A 82 21.40 4.17 -12.86
C GLN A 82 22.52 4.71 -11.98
N ARG A 83 22.34 4.63 -10.66
CA ARG A 83 23.30 5.16 -9.68
C ARG A 83 24.54 4.28 -9.53
N SER A 84 24.39 2.95 -9.52
CA SER A 84 25.45 2.01 -9.15
C SER A 84 26.32 1.53 -10.30
N CYS A 85 25.79 1.48 -11.53
CA CYS A 85 26.50 0.85 -12.64
C CYS A 85 26.27 1.49 -14.02
N ASN A 86 25.47 2.54 -14.11
CA ASN A 86 25.11 3.22 -15.34
C ASN A 86 24.66 2.26 -16.47
N LEU A 87 23.97 1.16 -16.09
CA LEU A 87 23.41 0.21 -17.05
C LEU A 87 22.24 0.83 -17.78
N ASP A 88 22.17 0.60 -19.09
CA ASP A 88 21.02 1.01 -19.88
C ASP A 88 19.84 0.06 -19.63
N PHE A 89 18.64 0.64 -19.47
CA PHE A 89 17.42 -0.11 -19.21
C PHE A 89 16.19 0.64 -19.72
N VAL A 90 15.07 -0.08 -19.83
CA VAL A 90 13.75 0.48 -20.02
C VAL A 90 12.81 -0.01 -18.92
N LEU A 91 12.03 0.91 -18.35
CA LEU A 91 10.96 0.60 -17.40
C LEU A 91 9.62 0.73 -18.12
N LEU A 92 8.85 -0.35 -18.12
CA LEU A 92 7.57 -0.47 -18.82
C LEU A 92 6.42 -0.49 -17.82
N GLU A 93 5.48 0.46 -17.96
CA GLU A 93 4.31 0.60 -17.11
C GLU A 93 3.01 0.52 -17.94
N LEU A 94 2.05 -0.27 -17.48
CA LEU A 94 0.73 -0.45 -18.11
C LEU A 94 -0.10 0.82 -18.09
N GLU A 95 -0.12 1.49 -16.92
CA GLU A 95 -0.91 2.68 -16.69
C GLU A 95 -0.33 3.90 -17.44
N SER A 96 -1.12 4.96 -17.52
CA SER A 96 -0.65 6.24 -18.07
C SER A 96 0.32 6.98 -17.13
N GLN A 97 0.34 6.59 -15.86
CA GLN A 97 1.21 7.13 -14.81
C GLN A 97 1.86 6.00 -14.04
N VAL A 98 3.09 6.22 -13.61
CA VAL A 98 3.79 5.32 -12.69
C VAL A 98 3.34 5.53 -11.24
N GLY A 99 3.71 4.64 -10.34
CA GLY A 99 3.52 4.74 -8.91
C GLY A 99 2.73 3.58 -8.28
N GLY A 100 1.93 2.85 -9.06
CA GLY A 100 1.09 1.78 -8.51
C GLY A 100 0.18 2.33 -7.39
N THR A 101 0.14 1.68 -6.23
CA THR A 101 -0.64 2.13 -5.05
C THR A 101 -0.07 3.39 -4.39
N SER A 102 1.15 3.79 -4.73
CA SER A 102 1.76 5.07 -4.30
C SER A 102 1.50 6.22 -5.30
N SER A 103 0.65 6.03 -6.30
CA SER A 103 0.27 7.09 -7.24
C SER A 103 -0.56 8.18 -6.57
N SER A 104 -0.54 9.37 -7.16
CA SER A 104 -1.30 10.53 -6.70
C SER A 104 -2.16 11.15 -7.80
N GLY A 105 -3.15 11.92 -7.39
CA GLY A 105 -3.97 12.74 -8.26
C GLY A 105 -3.83 14.23 -7.94
N SER A 106 -4.38 15.06 -8.83
CA SER A 106 -4.46 16.50 -8.61
C SER A 106 -5.73 17.07 -9.23
N ILE A 107 -6.31 18.07 -8.58
CA ILE A 107 -7.38 18.91 -9.10
C ILE A 107 -7.09 20.35 -8.68
N ASP A 108 -7.06 21.25 -9.65
CA ASP A 108 -6.65 22.62 -9.44
C ASP A 108 -5.28 22.72 -8.73
N ARG A 109 -5.24 23.33 -7.53
CA ARG A 109 -4.02 23.42 -6.72
C ARG A 109 -3.83 22.27 -5.72
N PHE A 110 -4.83 21.39 -5.58
CA PHE A 110 -4.80 20.33 -4.58
C PHE A 110 -4.21 19.06 -5.16
N ARG A 111 -3.29 18.46 -4.43
CA ARG A 111 -2.76 17.13 -4.66
C ARG A 111 -3.24 16.19 -3.55
N PHE A 112 -3.42 14.92 -3.89
CA PHE A 112 -3.93 13.91 -2.97
C PHE A 112 -3.44 12.51 -3.37
N PRO A 113 -3.31 11.56 -2.42
CA PRO A 113 -2.94 10.18 -2.74
C PRO A 113 -4.11 9.40 -3.32
N TRP A 114 -3.80 8.38 -4.13
CA TRP A 114 -4.74 7.35 -4.52
C TRP A 114 -4.61 6.07 -3.69
N GLY A 115 -3.67 5.99 -2.76
CA GLY A 115 -3.43 4.86 -1.87
C GLY A 115 -2.47 5.26 -0.76
N ALA A 116 -1.21 4.79 -0.81
CA ALA A 116 -0.22 5.05 0.23
C ALA A 116 0.04 6.55 0.44
N HIS A 117 -0.03 7.00 1.69
CA HIS A 117 -0.05 8.42 1.99
C HIS A 117 1.03 8.85 3.01
N TYR A 118 1.79 7.95 3.60
CA TYR A 118 2.90 8.25 4.50
C TYR A 118 3.97 7.16 4.48
N ILE A 119 5.10 7.45 5.07
CA ILE A 119 6.11 6.51 5.53
C ILE A 119 6.48 6.86 6.98
N THR A 120 6.97 5.88 7.72
CA THR A 120 7.57 6.15 9.02
C THR A 120 9.04 6.53 8.83
N THR A 121 9.60 7.33 9.74
CA THR A 121 11.03 7.62 9.70
C THR A 121 11.83 6.32 9.76
N PRO A 122 12.71 6.04 8.78
CA PRO A 122 13.43 4.77 8.75
C PRO A 122 14.34 4.60 9.97
N LEU A 123 14.49 3.36 10.42
CA LEU A 123 15.49 3.01 11.42
C LEU A 123 16.90 3.08 10.82
N PRO A 124 17.96 3.28 11.62
CA PRO A 124 19.34 3.40 11.14
C PRO A 124 19.82 2.24 10.26
N GLU A 125 19.24 1.06 10.46
CA GLU A 125 19.56 -0.13 9.69
C GLU A 125 19.08 -0.07 8.22
N ASN A 126 18.12 0.81 7.91
CA ASN A 126 17.60 0.99 6.54
C ASN A 126 18.38 2.08 5.80
N THR A 127 19.68 1.87 5.66
CA THR A 127 20.62 2.85 5.08
C THR A 127 20.25 3.27 3.67
N ALA A 128 19.79 2.35 2.83
CA ALA A 128 19.46 2.64 1.44
C ALA A 128 18.24 3.59 1.30
N LEU A 129 17.22 3.43 2.17
CA LEU A 129 16.08 4.35 2.19
C LEU A 129 16.51 5.72 2.74
N ILE A 130 17.34 5.74 3.78
CA ILE A 130 17.91 6.99 4.31
C ILE A 130 18.69 7.73 3.23
N GLU A 131 19.51 7.05 2.41
CA GLU A 131 20.22 7.65 1.29
C GLU A 131 19.27 8.27 0.24
N LEU A 132 18.19 7.58 -0.13
CA LEU A 132 17.17 8.15 -1.02
C LEU A 132 16.56 9.42 -0.42
N LEU A 133 16.17 9.38 0.85
CA LEU A 133 15.57 10.51 1.54
C LEU A 133 16.54 11.70 1.72
N GLN A 134 17.85 11.43 1.83
CA GLN A 134 18.89 12.48 1.78
C GLN A 134 18.98 13.12 0.39
N GLU A 135 18.97 12.32 -0.68
CA GLU A 135 18.94 12.86 -2.05
C GLU A 135 17.69 13.71 -2.31
N MET A 136 16.55 13.34 -1.71
CA MET A 136 15.31 14.10 -1.75
C MET A 136 15.31 15.33 -0.83
N ARG A 137 16.32 15.50 0.02
CA ARG A 137 16.42 16.50 1.08
C ARG A 137 15.32 16.39 2.15
N VAL A 138 14.78 15.20 2.33
CA VAL A 138 13.85 14.87 3.41
C VAL A 138 14.63 14.62 4.70
N VAL A 139 15.80 14.00 4.62
CA VAL A 139 16.75 13.85 5.73
C VAL A 139 17.76 14.99 5.65
N GLU A 140 17.84 15.83 6.69
CA GLU A 140 18.77 16.94 6.79
C GLU A 140 20.14 16.49 7.31
N GLU A 141 20.14 15.67 8.36
CA GLU A 141 21.35 15.23 9.04
C GLU A 141 21.20 13.76 9.51
N ILE A 142 22.31 13.15 9.83
CA ILE A 142 22.37 11.86 10.51
C ILE A 142 22.91 12.09 11.92
N ALA A 143 22.11 11.72 12.92
CA ALA A 143 22.51 11.79 14.33
C ALA A 143 23.67 10.84 14.63
N PRO A 144 24.42 11.05 15.76
CA PRO A 144 25.56 10.20 16.13
C PRO A 144 25.21 8.72 16.32
N ASP A 145 23.95 8.39 16.60
CA ASP A 145 23.45 7.01 16.72
C ASP A 145 23.02 6.40 15.37
N GLY A 146 23.21 7.12 14.27
CA GLY A 146 22.82 6.72 12.92
C GLY A 146 21.37 7.02 12.56
N SER A 147 20.59 7.60 13.47
CA SER A 147 19.19 7.96 13.20
C SER A 147 19.11 9.16 12.26
N PRO A 148 18.23 9.15 11.23
CA PRO A 148 18.00 10.30 10.37
C PRO A 148 17.23 11.39 11.11
N ILE A 149 17.63 12.64 10.90
CA ILE A 149 16.93 13.84 11.33
C ILE A 149 16.15 14.33 10.11
N ILE A 150 14.82 14.32 10.24
CA ILE A 150 13.92 14.68 9.16
C ILE A 150 13.68 16.20 9.16
N ALA A 151 13.72 16.82 7.99
CA ALA A 151 13.36 18.23 7.82
C ALA A 151 11.91 18.45 8.26
N GLU A 152 11.69 19.54 9.01
CA GLU A 152 10.39 19.83 9.63
C GLU A 152 9.24 19.91 8.62
N ASP A 153 9.50 20.41 7.41
CA ASP A 153 8.52 20.52 6.31
C ASP A 153 7.98 19.16 5.83
N HIS A 154 8.67 18.06 6.14
CA HIS A 154 8.31 16.71 5.75
C HIS A 154 7.71 15.89 6.88
N LEU A 155 7.86 16.34 8.12
CA LEU A 155 7.19 15.71 9.27
C LEU A 155 5.70 16.02 9.25
N CYS A 156 4.89 15.07 9.69
CA CYS A 156 3.47 15.33 9.90
C CYS A 156 3.30 16.47 10.89
N ARG A 157 2.55 17.50 10.50
CA ARG A 157 2.27 18.66 11.35
C ARG A 157 1.28 18.29 12.45
N ASP A 158 1.49 18.80 13.64
CA ASP A 158 0.52 18.69 14.73
C ASP A 158 -0.81 19.43 14.42
N PRO A 159 -1.95 18.90 14.89
CA PRO A 159 -2.13 17.60 15.57
C PRO A 159 -2.22 16.45 14.56
N GLU A 160 -1.62 15.29 14.90
CA GLU A 160 -1.51 14.15 13.99
C GLU A 160 -2.81 13.34 13.89
N GLU A 161 -3.40 12.96 15.02
CA GLU A 161 -4.44 11.94 15.07
C GLU A 161 -5.58 12.31 16.03
N ARG A 162 -6.82 11.98 15.62
CA ARG A 162 -8.00 12.08 16.50
C ARG A 162 -9.02 10.99 16.20
N ILE A 163 -9.82 10.66 17.21
CA ILE A 163 -10.90 9.68 17.12
C ILE A 163 -12.25 10.30 17.47
N PHE A 164 -13.27 10.02 16.68
CA PHE A 164 -14.65 10.39 16.98
C PHE A 164 -15.33 9.28 17.75
N ALA A 165 -15.66 9.54 19.01
CA ALA A 165 -16.38 8.64 19.90
C ALA A 165 -17.33 9.45 20.79
N ASP A 166 -18.47 8.85 21.19
CA ASP A 166 -19.44 9.48 22.09
C ASP A 166 -19.85 10.90 21.68
N SER A 167 -20.07 11.07 20.34
CA SER A 167 -20.53 12.33 19.72
C SER A 167 -19.51 13.49 19.79
N SER A 168 -18.24 13.22 20.03
CA SER A 168 -17.18 14.23 20.12
C SER A 168 -15.85 13.68 19.56
N TRP A 169 -14.97 14.60 19.12
CA TRP A 169 -13.61 14.28 18.75
C TRP A 169 -12.69 14.30 19.96
N HIS A 170 -11.80 13.32 20.07
CA HIS A 170 -10.80 13.16 21.11
C HIS A 170 -9.42 12.97 20.48
N GLU A 171 -8.37 13.41 21.17
CA GLU A 171 -6.99 13.24 20.73
C GLU A 171 -6.57 11.77 20.72
N GLY A 172 -5.78 11.38 19.71
CA GLY A 172 -5.20 10.04 19.57
C GLY A 172 -6.14 8.99 18.99
N LEU A 173 -5.65 7.76 18.84
CA LEU A 173 -6.37 6.65 18.21
C LEU A 173 -7.10 5.73 19.20
N PHE A 174 -6.67 5.70 20.47
CA PHE A 174 -7.33 4.84 21.45
C PHE A 174 -8.56 5.56 22.02
N PRO A 175 -9.76 4.93 22.00
CA PRO A 175 -10.99 5.55 22.50
C PRO A 175 -11.01 5.59 24.05
N VAL A 176 -10.36 6.61 24.62
CA VAL A 176 -10.19 6.78 26.08
C VAL A 176 -11.51 7.15 26.77
N GLN A 177 -12.37 7.93 26.09
CA GLN A 177 -13.62 8.39 26.68
C GLN A 177 -14.54 7.22 27.03
N GLY A 178 -14.97 7.14 28.29
CA GLY A 178 -15.80 6.05 28.82
C GLY A 178 -15.07 4.71 28.95
N ALA A 179 -13.73 4.67 28.83
CA ALA A 179 -12.94 3.48 29.09
C ALA A 179 -12.98 3.08 30.55
N SER A 180 -13.10 1.79 30.82
CA SER A 180 -12.96 1.24 32.18
C SER A 180 -11.47 1.22 32.59
N GLN A 181 -11.21 1.04 33.91
CA GLN A 181 -9.83 0.87 34.36
C GLN A 181 -9.18 -0.35 33.72
N ASN A 182 -9.92 -1.45 33.52
CA ASN A 182 -9.42 -2.63 32.82
C ASN A 182 -9.01 -2.33 31.36
N ASP A 183 -9.75 -1.48 30.60
CA ASP A 183 -9.38 -1.07 29.27
C ASP A 183 -8.06 -0.29 29.27
N LEU A 184 -7.89 0.61 30.24
CA LEU A 184 -6.68 1.43 30.37
C LEU A 184 -5.46 0.60 30.79
N ASP A 185 -5.64 -0.33 31.75
CA ASP A 185 -4.57 -1.22 32.18
C ASP A 185 -4.11 -2.12 31.04
N GLN A 186 -5.03 -2.73 30.28
CA GLN A 186 -4.67 -3.62 29.18
C GLN A 186 -4.00 -2.88 28.01
N VAL A 187 -4.40 -1.64 27.68
CA VAL A 187 -3.70 -0.88 26.64
C VAL A 187 -2.30 -0.45 27.10
N ALA A 188 -2.12 -0.15 28.38
CA ALA A 188 -0.81 0.16 28.96
C ALA A 188 0.12 -1.06 28.89
N ASP A 189 -0.38 -2.24 29.29
CA ASP A 189 0.35 -3.51 29.19
C ASP A 189 0.73 -3.85 27.74
N PHE A 190 -0.20 -3.62 26.81
CA PHE A 190 0.04 -3.82 25.39
C PHE A 190 1.17 -2.92 24.87
N HIS A 191 1.13 -1.63 25.18
CA HIS A 191 2.17 -0.69 24.75
C HIS A 191 3.52 -1.02 25.37
N GLU A 192 3.55 -1.41 26.66
CA GLU A 192 4.79 -1.84 27.33
C GLU A 192 5.38 -3.07 26.62
N LYS A 193 4.54 -4.04 26.26
CA LYS A 193 4.95 -5.24 25.54
C LYS A 193 5.51 -4.91 24.16
N MET A 194 4.86 -4.00 23.42
CA MET A 194 5.35 -3.54 22.10
C MET A 194 6.69 -2.81 22.24
N ARG A 195 6.83 -1.98 23.27
CA ARG A 195 8.09 -1.29 23.57
C ARG A 195 9.22 -2.28 23.91
N GLU A 196 8.97 -3.26 24.75
CA GLU A 196 9.94 -4.33 25.06
C GLU A 196 10.41 -5.00 23.76
N TRP A 197 9.49 -5.39 22.89
CA TRP A 197 9.81 -6.14 21.68
C TRP A 197 10.47 -5.29 20.59
N SER A 198 10.19 -4.00 20.53
CA SER A 198 10.89 -3.08 19.62
C SER A 198 12.39 -2.99 19.89
N LEU A 199 12.81 -3.23 21.14
CA LEU A 199 14.20 -3.15 21.58
C LEU A 199 14.91 -4.50 21.51
N ARG A 200 14.18 -5.62 21.40
CA ARG A 200 14.78 -6.96 21.35
C ARG A 200 15.65 -7.15 20.12
N ARG A 201 16.79 -7.79 20.36
CA ARG A 201 17.75 -8.19 19.34
C ARG A 201 18.15 -9.64 19.53
N ASP A 202 18.52 -10.31 18.45
CA ASP A 202 19.11 -11.64 18.51
C ASP A 202 20.60 -11.58 18.90
N ALA A 203 21.24 -12.75 19.00
CA ALA A 203 22.64 -12.89 19.34
C ALA A 203 23.60 -12.21 18.32
N SER A 204 23.16 -11.97 17.10
CA SER A 204 23.90 -11.25 16.06
C SER A 204 23.67 -9.73 16.09
N GLY A 205 22.79 -9.24 16.96
CA GLY A 205 22.42 -7.84 17.07
C GLY A 205 21.27 -7.39 16.15
N LYS A 206 20.66 -8.29 15.36
CA LYS A 206 19.50 -7.95 14.51
C LYS A 206 18.26 -7.75 15.36
N ARG A 207 17.47 -6.71 15.05
CA ARG A 207 16.18 -6.48 15.69
C ARG A 207 15.19 -7.62 15.38
N TRP A 208 14.31 -7.91 16.33
CA TRP A 208 13.21 -8.85 16.09
C TRP A 208 12.22 -8.31 15.07
N PHE A 209 11.95 -7.01 15.12
CA PHE A 209 11.02 -6.31 14.26
C PHE A 209 11.65 -5.04 13.69
N THR A 210 11.76 -4.96 12.38
CA THR A 210 12.25 -3.80 11.63
C THR A 210 11.75 -3.83 10.19
N LEU A 211 11.88 -2.73 9.47
CA LEU A 211 11.63 -2.63 8.03
C LEU A 211 12.93 -2.26 7.29
N PRO A 212 13.22 -2.90 6.16
CA PRO A 212 12.51 -4.06 5.57
C PRO A 212 12.71 -5.35 6.40
N ILE A 213 11.76 -6.29 6.27
CA ILE A 213 11.79 -7.54 7.08
C ILE A 213 13.00 -8.43 6.80
N ALA A 214 13.69 -8.23 5.70
CA ALA A 214 14.97 -8.90 5.41
C ALA A 214 16.05 -8.59 6.46
N HIS A 215 15.90 -7.50 7.21
CA HIS A 215 16.79 -7.11 8.30
C HIS A 215 16.34 -7.63 9.68
N CYS A 216 15.15 -8.25 9.76
CA CYS A 216 14.68 -8.86 10.99
C CYS A 216 15.54 -10.07 11.40
N SER A 217 15.50 -10.36 12.70
CA SER A 217 16.06 -11.59 13.27
C SER A 217 15.46 -12.85 12.64
N GLU A 218 16.29 -13.87 12.53
CA GLU A 218 15.91 -15.21 12.10
C GLU A 218 15.56 -16.15 13.25
N ASP A 219 15.54 -15.64 14.49
CA ASP A 219 15.24 -16.45 15.66
C ASP A 219 13.86 -17.12 15.52
N PRO A 220 13.76 -18.39 15.95
CA PRO A 220 12.50 -19.12 15.90
C PRO A 220 11.39 -18.52 16.78
N GLU A 221 11.76 -17.84 17.87
CA GLU A 221 10.81 -17.26 18.83
C GLU A 221 9.91 -16.21 18.16
N PRO A 222 10.42 -15.08 17.61
CA PRO A 222 9.57 -14.11 16.94
C PRO A 222 8.89 -14.71 15.69
N ARG A 223 9.56 -15.55 14.91
CA ARG A 223 8.98 -16.17 13.71
C ARG A 223 7.81 -17.11 14.01
N SER A 224 7.78 -17.72 15.21
CA SER A 224 6.68 -18.61 15.61
C SER A 224 5.34 -17.88 15.73
N LEU A 225 5.36 -16.57 15.95
CA LEU A 225 4.16 -15.72 15.99
C LEU A 225 3.40 -15.68 14.66
N ASP A 226 4.05 -15.97 13.55
CA ASP A 226 3.38 -16.09 12.25
C ASP A 226 2.41 -17.27 12.18
N ARG A 227 2.52 -18.25 13.10
CA ARG A 227 1.70 -19.47 13.12
C ARG A 227 0.32 -19.27 13.75
N ILE A 228 0.10 -18.17 14.43
CA ILE A 228 -1.15 -17.82 15.10
C ILE A 228 -1.66 -16.46 14.62
N SER A 229 -2.97 -16.21 14.77
CA SER A 229 -3.53 -14.92 14.45
C SER A 229 -3.23 -13.90 15.55
N MET A 230 -3.33 -12.60 15.22
CA MET A 230 -3.19 -11.52 16.21
C MET A 230 -4.23 -11.66 17.32
N GLN A 231 -5.45 -12.07 16.99
CA GLN A 231 -6.48 -12.34 17.98
C GLN A 231 -6.08 -13.47 18.94
N GLN A 232 -5.60 -14.61 18.42
CA GLN A 232 -5.14 -15.72 19.25
C GLN A 232 -4.02 -15.29 20.20
N TRP A 233 -3.06 -14.51 19.68
CA TRP A 233 -1.97 -14.01 20.51
C TRP A 233 -2.48 -13.08 21.64
N MET A 234 -3.44 -12.19 21.36
CA MET A 234 -4.06 -11.35 22.38
C MET A 234 -4.82 -12.19 23.42
N ASP A 235 -5.52 -13.25 22.99
CA ASP A 235 -6.19 -14.20 23.88
C ASP A 235 -5.20 -14.89 24.84
N GLU A 236 -4.03 -15.29 24.34
CA GLU A 236 -2.94 -15.90 25.11
C GLU A 236 -2.32 -14.92 26.14
N GLN A 237 -2.36 -13.60 25.87
CA GLN A 237 -1.94 -12.58 26.83
C GLN A 237 -3.04 -12.27 27.88
N GLY A 238 -4.27 -12.77 27.70
CA GLY A 238 -5.41 -12.48 28.56
C GLY A 238 -6.03 -11.09 28.31
N TRP A 239 -5.78 -10.49 27.13
CA TRP A 239 -6.32 -9.18 26.77
C TRP A 239 -7.71 -9.33 26.13
N ASP A 240 -8.74 -9.06 26.93
CA ASP A 240 -10.14 -9.18 26.54
C ASP A 240 -10.88 -7.85 26.36
N SER A 241 -10.22 -6.70 26.65
CA SER A 241 -10.78 -5.36 26.47
C SER A 241 -11.30 -5.16 25.04
N PRO A 242 -12.60 -4.85 24.85
CA PRO A 242 -13.15 -4.57 23.52
C PRO A 242 -12.49 -3.36 22.86
N ARG A 243 -12.05 -2.37 23.64
CA ARG A 243 -11.39 -1.15 23.12
C ARG A 243 -9.97 -1.45 22.64
N LEU A 244 -9.21 -2.25 23.39
CA LEU A 244 -7.90 -2.69 22.94
C LEU A 244 -8.00 -3.56 21.67
N ARG A 245 -8.97 -4.49 21.63
CA ARG A 245 -9.19 -5.33 20.45
C ARG A 245 -9.56 -4.49 19.22
N TRP A 246 -10.42 -3.50 19.39
CA TRP A 246 -10.75 -2.57 18.32
C TRP A 246 -9.52 -1.77 17.86
N TYR A 247 -8.71 -1.28 18.79
CA TYR A 247 -7.49 -0.52 18.48
C TYR A 247 -6.48 -1.33 17.65
N VAL A 248 -6.27 -2.59 18.04
CA VAL A 248 -5.38 -3.50 17.31
C VAL A 248 -6.00 -3.97 15.98
N ASP A 249 -7.32 -4.16 15.93
CA ASP A 249 -8.03 -4.46 14.68
C ASP A 249 -7.96 -3.31 13.70
N TYR A 250 -8.08 -2.07 14.17
CA TYR A 250 -7.87 -0.88 13.34
C TYR A 250 -6.48 -0.90 12.68
N ALA A 251 -5.42 -1.13 13.44
CA ALA A 251 -4.05 -1.19 12.91
C ALA A 251 -3.86 -2.31 11.88
N CYS A 252 -4.46 -3.50 12.11
CA CYS A 252 -4.43 -4.60 11.14
C CYS A 252 -5.19 -4.28 9.85
N ARG A 253 -6.31 -3.58 9.96
CA ARG A 253 -7.07 -3.13 8.78
C ARG A 253 -6.35 -2.04 8.02
N ASP A 254 -5.67 -1.14 8.72
CA ASP A 254 -4.93 -0.02 8.14
C ASP A 254 -3.71 -0.50 7.33
N ASP A 255 -2.80 -1.24 7.94
CA ASP A 255 -1.56 -1.67 7.28
C ASP A 255 -1.74 -2.88 6.34
N TYR A 256 -2.80 -3.70 6.52
CA TYR A 256 -2.89 -4.99 5.81
C TYR A 256 -4.24 -5.25 5.12
N GLY A 257 -5.26 -4.48 5.43
CA GLY A 257 -6.62 -4.73 4.95
C GLY A 257 -7.21 -6.04 5.49
N LEU A 258 -6.82 -6.46 6.67
CA LEU A 258 -7.28 -7.68 7.36
C LEU A 258 -7.75 -7.38 8.78
N THR A 259 -8.67 -8.19 9.29
CA THR A 259 -9.08 -8.21 10.70
C THR A 259 -8.08 -8.99 11.57
N ILE A 260 -8.09 -8.74 12.89
CA ILE A 260 -7.15 -9.40 13.84
C ILE A 260 -7.22 -10.92 13.84
N ASP A 261 -8.38 -11.52 13.56
CA ASP A 261 -8.57 -12.97 13.49
C ASP A 261 -7.91 -13.62 12.26
N ARG A 262 -7.59 -12.82 11.24
CA ARG A 262 -6.98 -13.25 9.98
C ARG A 262 -5.53 -12.82 9.84
N THR A 263 -5.15 -11.71 10.45
CA THR A 263 -3.77 -11.19 10.41
C THR A 263 -2.85 -12.07 11.24
N SER A 264 -1.68 -12.41 10.70
CA SER A 264 -0.59 -13.05 11.45
C SER A 264 -0.23 -12.22 12.68
N ALA A 265 -0.05 -12.85 13.84
CA ALA A 265 0.38 -12.15 15.05
C ALA A 265 1.73 -11.46 14.83
N TRP A 266 2.63 -12.09 14.06
CA TRP A 266 3.91 -11.48 13.71
C TRP A 266 3.72 -10.14 12.99
N ALA A 267 2.83 -10.09 12.00
CA ALA A 267 2.55 -8.87 11.25
C ALA A 267 1.85 -7.82 12.11
N GLY A 268 0.86 -8.21 12.91
CA GLY A 268 0.16 -7.30 13.83
C GLY A 268 1.10 -6.66 14.86
N ILE A 269 2.08 -7.41 15.35
CA ILE A 269 3.11 -6.91 16.27
C ILE A 269 4.12 -6.02 15.53
N LEU A 270 4.51 -6.38 14.29
CA LEU A 270 5.42 -5.58 13.48
C LEU A 270 4.92 -4.14 13.31
N TYR A 271 3.61 -3.94 13.11
CA TYR A 271 3.00 -2.61 13.02
C TYR A 271 3.47 -1.68 14.15
N TYR A 272 3.45 -2.16 15.38
CA TYR A 272 3.85 -1.39 16.55
C TYR A 272 5.36 -1.44 16.80
N ALA A 273 5.93 -2.65 16.84
CA ALA A 273 7.30 -2.85 17.30
C ALA A 273 8.37 -2.33 16.32
N SER A 274 8.09 -2.25 15.02
CA SER A 274 9.02 -1.69 14.05
C SER A 274 9.02 -0.15 14.02
N ARG A 275 8.03 0.49 14.64
CA ARG A 275 7.83 1.95 14.63
C ARG A 275 8.34 2.65 15.89
N LEU A 276 8.71 1.90 16.94
CA LEU A 276 9.25 2.44 18.17
C LEU A 276 10.78 2.58 18.08
N ARG A 277 11.32 3.78 18.32
CA ARG A 277 12.76 4.08 18.16
C ARG A 277 13.57 3.87 19.41
N ASN A 278 13.07 4.34 20.57
CA ASN A 278 13.79 4.35 21.83
C ASN A 278 12.83 4.28 23.02
N GLU A 279 13.41 4.21 24.22
CA GLU A 279 12.66 4.05 25.48
C GLU A 279 11.76 5.26 25.83
N THR A 280 11.97 6.42 25.22
CA THR A 280 11.34 7.68 25.62
C THR A 280 10.23 8.15 24.66
N ARG A 281 10.18 7.64 23.42
CA ARG A 281 9.16 8.00 22.41
C ARG A 281 8.17 6.86 22.23
N GLN A 282 6.88 7.17 22.33
CA GLN A 282 5.79 6.20 22.16
C GLN A 282 5.52 5.86 20.68
N SER A 283 5.83 6.77 19.74
CA SER A 283 5.65 6.55 18.31
C SER A 283 6.84 7.10 17.50
N GLN A 284 6.95 6.65 16.25
CA GLN A 284 7.85 7.27 15.27
C GLN A 284 7.19 8.51 14.68
N ASP A 285 8.04 9.45 14.27
CA ASP A 285 7.59 10.58 13.49
C ASP A 285 7.11 10.09 12.11
N VAL A 286 5.94 10.55 11.69
CA VAL A 286 5.35 10.27 10.38
C VAL A 286 5.88 11.27 9.37
N ILE A 287 6.32 10.78 8.23
CA ILE A 287 6.71 11.60 7.07
C ILE A 287 5.57 11.55 6.07
N THR A 288 5.02 12.71 5.71
CA THR A 288 3.89 12.78 4.80
C THR A 288 3.91 14.04 3.93
N TRP A 289 3.20 13.97 2.81
CA TRP A 289 3.09 15.04 1.82
C TRP A 289 1.65 15.13 1.30
N PRO A 290 1.22 16.29 0.75
CA PRO A 290 -0.10 16.39 0.13
C PRO A 290 -0.41 15.29 -0.92
N PRO A 291 0.53 14.90 -1.81
CA PRO A 291 0.32 13.77 -2.72
C PRO A 291 0.56 12.38 -2.09
N GLY A 292 0.78 12.31 -0.78
CA GLY A 292 1.24 11.07 -0.13
C GLY A 292 2.55 10.57 -0.71
N ASN A 293 2.72 9.24 -0.79
CA ASN A 293 3.93 8.62 -1.35
C ASN A 293 4.14 8.92 -2.85
N GLY A 294 3.17 9.56 -3.51
CA GLY A 294 3.35 10.14 -4.84
C GLY A 294 4.50 11.14 -4.92
N HIS A 295 4.90 11.75 -3.80
CA HIS A 295 6.09 12.61 -3.72
C HIS A 295 7.39 11.85 -4.03
N ILE A 296 7.53 10.64 -3.48
CA ILE A 296 8.67 9.73 -3.76
C ILE A 296 8.61 9.25 -5.22
N VAL A 297 7.41 8.92 -5.70
CA VAL A 297 7.20 8.48 -7.09
C VAL A 297 7.63 9.56 -8.08
N ASP A 298 7.21 10.81 -7.87
CA ASP A 298 7.58 11.94 -8.72
C ASP A 298 9.10 12.12 -8.76
N TYR A 299 9.76 12.08 -7.59
CA TYR A 299 11.22 12.19 -7.51
C TYR A 299 11.92 11.10 -8.32
N LEU A 300 11.57 9.83 -8.09
CA LEU A 300 12.17 8.71 -8.79
C LEU A 300 11.91 8.77 -10.31
N LYS A 301 10.68 9.09 -10.71
CA LYS A 301 10.31 9.27 -12.11
C LYS A 301 11.14 10.36 -12.80
N ASP A 302 11.32 11.50 -12.14
CA ASP A 302 12.09 12.62 -12.68
C ASP A 302 13.57 12.26 -12.83
N LYS A 303 14.13 11.50 -11.87
CA LYS A 303 15.50 10.98 -11.95
C LYS A 303 15.70 10.01 -13.12
N LEU A 304 14.74 9.13 -13.35
CA LEU A 304 14.82 8.12 -14.40
C LEU A 304 14.53 8.70 -15.79
N GLY A 305 13.77 9.76 -15.90
CA GLY A 305 13.52 10.48 -17.15
C GLY A 305 13.02 9.58 -18.27
N PRO A 306 13.72 9.53 -19.43
CA PRO A 306 13.27 8.83 -20.63
C PRO A 306 13.29 7.29 -20.51
N HIS A 307 13.93 6.72 -19.48
CA HIS A 307 13.90 5.28 -19.25
C HIS A 307 12.50 4.79 -18.85
N VAL A 308 11.63 5.69 -18.33
CA VAL A 308 10.26 5.36 -17.94
C VAL A 308 9.32 5.49 -19.12
N GLN A 309 8.68 4.39 -19.50
CA GLN A 309 7.71 4.33 -20.57
C GLN A 309 6.34 3.86 -20.07
N SER A 310 5.39 4.78 -19.96
CA SER A 310 3.99 4.51 -19.57
C SER A 310 3.14 4.09 -20.77
N GLY A 311 2.00 3.43 -20.51
CA GLY A 311 1.11 2.92 -21.54
C GLY A 311 1.68 1.71 -22.30
N LYS A 312 2.57 0.95 -21.68
CA LYS A 312 3.24 -0.22 -22.23
C LYS A 312 2.72 -1.50 -21.56
N PHE A 313 1.83 -2.20 -22.21
CA PHE A 313 1.27 -3.45 -21.72
C PHE A 313 2.20 -4.63 -22.06
N VAL A 314 2.97 -5.08 -21.07
CA VAL A 314 3.76 -6.30 -21.19
C VAL A 314 2.83 -7.50 -21.17
N TYR A 315 2.78 -8.19 -22.31
CA TYR A 315 1.88 -9.31 -22.53
C TYR A 315 2.54 -10.67 -22.33
N GLN A 316 3.83 -10.78 -22.70
CA GLN A 316 4.56 -12.03 -22.66
C GLN A 316 6.04 -11.79 -22.37
N ILE A 317 6.61 -12.63 -21.52
CA ILE A 317 8.05 -12.75 -21.28
C ILE A 317 8.43 -14.19 -21.57
N ARG A 318 9.28 -14.39 -22.58
CA ARG A 318 9.83 -15.68 -22.96
C ARG A 318 11.32 -15.71 -22.64
N SER A 319 11.71 -16.47 -21.63
CA SER A 319 13.13 -16.70 -21.31
C SER A 319 13.69 -17.81 -22.19
N SER A 320 14.97 -17.70 -22.56
CA SER A 320 15.71 -18.80 -23.18
C SER A 320 15.76 -20.02 -22.26
N ASP A 321 15.70 -21.23 -22.83
CA ASP A 321 15.84 -22.49 -22.09
C ASP A 321 17.27 -22.74 -21.59
N ASN A 322 18.26 -22.10 -22.20
CA ASN A 322 19.65 -22.20 -21.79
C ASN A 322 19.92 -21.29 -20.59
N ALA A 323 20.51 -21.86 -19.52
CA ALA A 323 20.99 -21.12 -18.36
C ALA A 323 22.33 -20.36 -18.66
N ASP A 324 22.61 -20.06 -19.92
CA ASP A 324 23.82 -19.37 -20.38
C ASP A 324 23.77 -17.90 -19.95
N GLN A 325 24.94 -17.33 -19.60
CA GLN A 325 25.06 -15.91 -19.24
C GLN A 325 24.65 -14.98 -20.38
N ASP A 326 24.75 -15.43 -21.64
CA ASP A 326 24.34 -14.71 -22.85
C ASP A 326 22.86 -14.96 -23.25
N ALA A 327 22.12 -15.71 -22.45
CA ALA A 327 20.70 -15.97 -22.72
C ALA A 327 19.89 -14.66 -22.71
N VAL A 328 19.07 -14.49 -23.74
CA VAL A 328 18.23 -13.30 -23.94
C VAL A 328 16.76 -13.66 -23.68
N SER A 329 16.04 -12.81 -22.97
CA SER A 329 14.58 -12.86 -22.87
C SER A 329 13.93 -12.00 -23.94
N GLU A 330 12.89 -12.52 -24.57
CA GLU A 330 12.00 -11.75 -25.44
C GLU A 330 10.80 -11.26 -24.64
N VAL A 331 10.55 -9.94 -24.68
CA VAL A 331 9.44 -9.28 -23.99
C VAL A 331 8.52 -8.67 -25.05
N ALA A 332 7.32 -9.24 -25.20
CA ALA A 332 6.30 -8.74 -26.13
C ALA A 332 5.42 -7.70 -25.42
N VAL A 333 5.29 -6.55 -26.03
CA VAL A 333 4.64 -5.37 -25.45
C VAL A 333 3.64 -4.79 -26.44
N PHE A 334 2.43 -4.50 -25.95
CA PHE A 334 1.49 -3.67 -26.70
C PHE A 334 1.66 -2.20 -26.27
N ASP A 335 2.06 -1.38 -27.21
CA ASP A 335 2.20 0.07 -27.03
C ASP A 335 0.85 0.75 -27.23
N LYS A 336 0.20 1.15 -26.13
CA LYS A 336 -1.12 1.79 -26.17
C LYS A 336 -1.13 3.14 -26.88
N GLN A 337 0.02 3.82 -26.97
CA GLN A 337 0.13 5.13 -27.64
C GLN A 337 0.25 4.98 -29.16
N ARG A 338 0.93 3.92 -29.61
CA ARG A 338 1.10 3.60 -31.02
C ARG A 338 0.00 2.71 -31.58
N ASP A 339 -0.79 2.09 -30.71
CA ASP A 339 -1.76 1.03 -31.03
C ASP A 339 -1.10 -0.12 -31.81
N ASP A 340 0.12 -0.50 -31.43
CA ASP A 340 0.93 -1.52 -32.15
C ASP A 340 1.77 -2.35 -31.19
N TRP A 341 2.26 -3.49 -31.69
CA TRP A 341 3.12 -4.42 -30.98
C TRP A 341 4.59 -4.13 -31.22
N ILE A 342 5.35 -4.02 -30.13
CA ILE A 342 6.81 -3.89 -30.11
C ILE A 342 7.42 -5.00 -29.27
N GLY A 343 8.69 -5.26 -29.46
CA GLY A 343 9.43 -6.27 -28.70
C GLY A 343 10.74 -5.73 -28.12
N PHE A 344 11.11 -6.27 -26.98
CA PHE A 344 12.43 -6.04 -26.39
C PHE A 344 13.16 -7.36 -26.23
N ARG A 345 14.46 -7.37 -26.58
CA ARG A 345 15.38 -8.45 -26.28
C ARG A 345 16.30 -7.99 -25.16
N ALA A 346 16.15 -8.60 -23.99
CA ALA A 346 16.84 -8.19 -22.78
C ALA A 346 17.76 -9.30 -22.24
N LYS A 347 18.97 -8.94 -21.84
CA LYS A 347 19.85 -9.87 -21.12
C LYS A 347 19.27 -10.25 -19.77
N ARG A 348 18.60 -9.32 -19.09
CA ARG A 348 17.94 -9.52 -17.80
C ARG A 348 16.59 -8.81 -17.78
N VAL A 349 15.65 -9.41 -17.05
CA VAL A 349 14.33 -8.82 -16.81
C VAL A 349 14.15 -8.68 -15.31
N ILE A 350 13.77 -7.49 -14.83
CA ILE A 350 13.29 -7.27 -13.48
C ILE A 350 11.76 -7.25 -13.53
N PHE A 351 11.12 -8.30 -13.00
CA PHE A 351 9.68 -8.38 -12.90
C PHE A 351 9.22 -7.72 -11.59
N ALA A 352 8.78 -6.46 -11.70
CA ALA A 352 8.38 -5.60 -10.58
C ALA A 352 6.85 -5.37 -10.52
N ALA A 353 6.08 -6.22 -11.21
CA ALA A 353 4.62 -6.25 -11.12
C ALA A 353 4.16 -7.23 -10.02
N PRO A 354 2.90 -7.12 -9.54
CA PRO A 354 2.36 -8.04 -8.54
C PRO A 354 2.47 -9.51 -8.94
N GLN A 355 2.69 -10.38 -7.95
CA GLN A 355 2.98 -11.81 -8.20
C GLN A 355 1.82 -12.56 -8.89
N PHE A 356 0.56 -12.12 -8.69
CA PHE A 356 -0.57 -12.74 -9.40
C PHE A 356 -0.52 -12.51 -10.93
N ILE A 357 0.26 -11.53 -11.41
CA ILE A 357 0.46 -11.26 -12.84
C ILE A 357 1.49 -12.23 -13.45
N ALA A 358 2.52 -12.62 -12.70
CA ALA A 358 3.65 -13.41 -13.19
C ALA A 358 3.19 -14.69 -13.95
N ARG A 359 2.25 -15.44 -13.39
CA ARG A 359 1.70 -16.65 -14.02
C ARG A 359 0.98 -16.42 -15.36
N HIS A 360 0.62 -15.18 -15.66
CA HIS A 360 -0.06 -14.82 -16.90
C HIS A 360 0.89 -14.27 -17.96
N VAL A 361 2.02 -13.69 -17.55
CA VAL A 361 2.96 -12.98 -18.40
C VAL A 361 4.20 -13.82 -18.72
N ILE A 362 4.71 -14.60 -17.76
CA ILE A 362 5.89 -15.43 -17.93
C ILE A 362 5.47 -16.77 -18.54
N ASP A 363 5.92 -17.06 -19.77
CA ASP A 363 5.49 -18.25 -20.54
C ASP A 363 5.63 -19.54 -19.76
N ARG A 364 6.78 -19.76 -19.15
CA ARG A 364 7.07 -20.95 -18.36
C ARG A 364 6.11 -21.14 -17.20
N PHE A 365 5.64 -20.07 -16.57
CA PHE A 365 4.66 -20.14 -15.48
C PHE A 365 3.25 -20.43 -16.01
N ARG A 366 2.95 -20.03 -17.26
CA ARG A 366 1.72 -20.43 -17.94
C ARG A 366 1.67 -21.93 -18.23
N GLU A 367 2.81 -22.56 -18.54
CA GLU A 367 2.92 -23.97 -18.92
C GLU A 367 2.91 -24.94 -17.72
N GLY A 368 2.71 -24.42 -16.51
CA GLY A 368 2.62 -25.23 -15.30
C GLY A 368 3.92 -25.42 -14.52
N ALA A 369 5.02 -24.78 -14.98
CA ALA A 369 6.28 -24.74 -14.25
C ALA A 369 6.31 -23.62 -13.18
N SER A 370 5.15 -22.98 -12.93
CA SER A 370 5.07 -21.95 -11.89
C SER A 370 5.46 -22.55 -10.54
N PRO A 371 6.38 -21.93 -9.79
CA PRO A 371 6.61 -22.31 -8.39
C PRO A 371 5.36 -22.13 -7.53
N THR A 372 4.25 -21.69 -8.14
CA THR A 372 3.19 -21.01 -7.45
C THR A 372 1.81 -21.60 -7.72
N ASP A 373 1.51 -22.64 -7.01
CA ASP A 373 0.31 -22.56 -6.18
C ASP A 373 0.60 -21.63 -4.98
N LEU A 374 1.34 -20.50 -5.24
CA LEU A 374 1.68 -19.57 -4.19
C LEU A 374 0.42 -18.92 -3.67
N PRO A 375 0.17 -19.03 -2.37
CA PRO A 375 -1.04 -18.54 -1.73
C PRO A 375 -1.03 -17.03 -1.53
N PHE A 376 -0.57 -16.24 -2.50
CA PHE A 376 -0.72 -14.79 -2.45
C PHE A 376 -2.19 -14.44 -2.49
N ARG A 377 -2.67 -13.84 -1.40
CA ARG A 377 -4.02 -13.29 -1.25
C ARG A 377 -3.91 -11.79 -1.24
N TYR A 378 -4.97 -11.10 -1.70
CA TYR A 378 -4.97 -9.64 -1.80
C TYR A 378 -6.26 -9.08 -1.26
N SER A 379 -6.14 -8.10 -0.39
CA SER A 379 -7.26 -7.29 0.07
C SER A 379 -7.71 -6.31 -1.01
N TRP A 380 -8.96 -5.87 -0.92
CA TRP A 380 -9.56 -4.90 -1.83
C TRP A 380 -9.80 -3.62 -1.06
N TRP A 381 -9.69 -2.49 -1.76
CA TRP A 381 -9.83 -1.20 -1.13
C TRP A 381 -10.62 -0.23 -1.98
N LEU A 382 -11.37 0.65 -1.30
CA LEU A 382 -11.81 1.92 -1.85
C LEU A 382 -11.01 3.04 -1.21
N VAL A 383 -10.57 3.97 -2.06
CA VAL A 383 -9.97 5.22 -1.62
C VAL A 383 -10.74 6.34 -2.29
N ALA A 384 -11.28 7.27 -1.50
CA ALA A 384 -12.08 8.35 -2.03
C ALA A 384 -11.51 9.71 -1.67
N ASN A 385 -11.27 10.53 -2.68
CA ASN A 385 -10.88 11.91 -2.49
C ASN A 385 -12.12 12.80 -2.48
N VAL A 386 -12.46 13.31 -1.30
CA VAL A 386 -13.63 14.12 -1.00
C VAL A 386 -13.22 15.58 -0.97
N HIS A 387 -13.69 16.35 -1.95
CA HIS A 387 -13.38 17.78 -2.07
C HIS A 387 -14.43 18.62 -1.36
N LEU A 388 -14.00 19.43 -0.44
CA LEU A 388 -14.84 20.31 0.36
C LEU A 388 -14.58 21.77 -0.01
N ARG A 389 -15.66 22.56 -0.12
CA ARG A 389 -15.57 24.03 -0.30
C ARG A 389 -15.10 24.75 0.96
N ASN A 390 -15.32 24.14 2.12
CA ASN A 390 -14.89 24.61 3.43
C ASN A 390 -14.83 23.44 4.40
N ARG A 391 -14.19 23.64 5.54
CA ARG A 391 -14.09 22.62 6.59
C ARG A 391 -15.36 22.61 7.44
N PRO A 392 -15.85 21.43 7.91
CA PRO A 392 -16.92 21.36 8.87
C PRO A 392 -16.48 21.93 10.23
N ARG A 393 -17.46 22.22 11.10
CA ARG A 393 -17.19 22.63 12.47
C ARG A 393 -16.74 21.42 13.29
N ASP A 394 -15.69 21.59 14.05
CA ASP A 394 -15.25 20.59 14.98
C ASP A 394 -16.10 20.60 16.27
N THR A 395 -16.36 19.41 16.79
CA THR A 395 -16.96 19.20 18.11
C THR A 395 -15.96 18.43 18.95
N GLY A 396 -15.27 19.10 19.87
CA GLY A 396 -14.18 18.53 20.66
C GLY A 396 -12.80 18.86 20.11
N PHE A 397 -11.93 17.87 19.98
CA PHE A 397 -10.55 18.06 19.53
C PHE A 397 -10.49 18.56 18.08
N PRO A 398 -9.59 19.48 17.72
CA PRO A 398 -9.52 20.08 16.37
C PRO A 398 -9.16 19.06 15.29
N VAL A 399 -9.39 19.42 14.01
CA VAL A 399 -9.07 18.57 12.87
C VAL A 399 -7.58 18.22 12.85
N CYS A 400 -7.31 16.92 12.67
CA CYS A 400 -5.97 16.35 12.59
C CYS A 400 -5.61 15.97 11.16
N TRP A 401 -4.37 15.53 10.99
CA TRP A 401 -3.97 14.87 9.76
C TRP A 401 -4.79 13.60 9.56
N ASP A 402 -4.85 12.70 10.55
CA ASP A 402 -5.66 11.48 10.53
C ASP A 402 -6.88 11.60 11.45
N ASN A 403 -8.06 11.16 10.97
CA ASN A 403 -9.34 11.38 11.62
C ASN A 403 -10.19 10.11 11.54
N ILE A 404 -10.26 9.38 12.64
CA ILE A 404 -10.89 8.06 12.72
C ILE A 404 -12.29 8.15 13.30
N ILE A 405 -13.22 7.34 12.79
CA ILE A 405 -14.56 7.22 13.33
C ILE A 405 -14.67 5.88 14.06
N TYR A 406 -14.76 5.94 15.40
CA TYR A 406 -14.88 4.74 16.23
C TYR A 406 -16.08 3.89 15.81
N ASN A 407 -15.89 2.58 15.75
CA ASN A 407 -16.87 1.60 15.29
C ASN A 407 -17.29 1.71 13.82
N SER A 408 -16.67 2.58 13.00
CA SER A 408 -16.83 2.49 11.57
C SER A 408 -16.02 1.32 10.98
N LYS A 409 -16.49 0.78 9.87
CA LYS A 409 -15.72 -0.16 9.04
C LYS A 409 -14.71 0.54 8.12
N SER A 410 -14.88 1.86 7.91
CA SER A 410 -13.85 2.67 7.26
C SER A 410 -12.67 2.89 8.23
N LEU A 411 -11.58 3.39 7.68
CA LEU A 411 -10.44 3.89 8.48
C LEU A 411 -10.58 5.39 8.76
N GLY A 412 -11.73 5.99 8.44
CA GLY A 412 -11.88 7.44 8.51
C GLY A 412 -11.23 8.13 7.31
N TYR A 413 -10.59 9.28 7.54
CA TYR A 413 -10.02 10.08 6.47
C TYR A 413 -8.76 10.82 6.89
N VAL A 414 -7.85 10.97 5.94
CA VAL A 414 -6.65 11.80 6.06
C VAL A 414 -6.88 13.14 5.37
N VAL A 415 -6.46 14.24 5.97
CA VAL A 415 -6.56 15.58 5.40
C VAL A 415 -5.36 15.86 4.52
N SER A 416 -5.48 15.66 3.20
CA SER A 416 -4.36 15.83 2.25
C SER A 416 -3.76 17.25 2.25
N THR A 417 -4.54 18.25 2.66
CA THR A 417 -4.08 19.65 2.75
C THR A 417 -3.48 20.01 4.11
N HIS A 418 -3.37 19.07 5.04
CA HIS A 418 -2.88 19.34 6.41
C HIS A 418 -1.48 19.97 6.40
N GLN A 419 -0.57 19.38 5.62
CA GLN A 419 0.81 19.87 5.44
C GLN A 419 0.91 21.23 4.74
N SER A 420 -0.18 21.74 4.15
CA SER A 420 -0.17 23.03 3.45
C SER A 420 -0.30 24.24 4.38
N GLY A 421 -0.52 24.03 5.66
CA GLY A 421 -0.59 25.07 6.70
C GLY A 421 -1.97 25.64 7.00
N PRO A 422 -2.80 26.11 6.01
CA PRO A 422 -4.08 26.72 6.35
C PRO A 422 -5.08 25.70 6.91
N ASP A 423 -5.69 26.04 8.06
CA ASP A 423 -6.72 25.24 8.71
C ASP A 423 -8.16 25.69 8.37
N HIS A 424 -8.31 26.52 7.33
CA HIS A 424 -9.56 27.07 6.86
C HIS A 424 -9.67 27.03 5.32
N GLY A 425 -10.88 27.20 4.82
CA GLY A 425 -11.16 27.20 3.39
C GLY A 425 -11.23 25.81 2.77
N PRO A 426 -11.15 25.72 1.42
CA PRO A 426 -11.28 24.47 0.71
C PRO A 426 -10.20 23.46 1.08
N THR A 427 -10.59 22.17 1.10
CA THR A 427 -9.70 21.06 1.47
C THR A 427 -10.06 19.80 0.70
N VAL A 428 -9.17 18.80 0.73
CA VAL A 428 -9.40 17.46 0.21
C VAL A 428 -9.16 16.47 1.33
N TRP A 429 -10.12 15.60 1.57
CA TRP A 429 -10.04 14.49 2.48
C TRP A 429 -9.91 13.20 1.71
N THR A 430 -8.92 12.38 2.04
CA THR A 430 -8.75 11.05 1.47
C THR A 430 -9.34 10.04 2.44
N TRP A 431 -10.51 9.50 2.10
CA TRP A 431 -11.23 8.51 2.88
C TRP A 431 -10.83 7.10 2.45
N TYR A 432 -10.63 6.19 3.41
CA TYR A 432 -10.15 4.84 3.19
C TYR A 432 -11.12 3.77 3.67
N TYR A 433 -11.33 2.73 2.87
CA TYR A 433 -12.17 1.60 3.23
C TYR A 433 -11.55 0.28 2.76
N PRO A 434 -10.96 -0.51 3.68
CA PRO A 434 -10.53 -1.86 3.40
C PRO A 434 -11.72 -2.83 3.45
N PHE A 435 -11.81 -3.74 2.49
CA PHE A 435 -12.77 -4.85 2.55
C PHE A 435 -12.18 -5.99 3.39
N ALA A 436 -11.86 -5.70 4.64
CA ALA A 436 -11.20 -6.63 5.57
C ALA A 436 -12.09 -7.80 5.97
N ASP A 437 -13.39 -7.54 6.14
CA ASP A 437 -14.38 -8.58 6.38
C ASP A 437 -14.64 -9.34 5.08
N ALA A 438 -14.25 -10.59 5.00
CA ALA A 438 -14.65 -11.45 3.90
C ALA A 438 -16.17 -11.69 3.98
N ASN A 439 -16.97 -10.71 3.54
CA ASN A 439 -18.39 -10.95 3.39
C ASN A 439 -18.61 -11.82 2.15
N PRO A 440 -19.00 -13.10 2.29
CA PRO A 440 -19.17 -13.99 1.14
C PRO A 440 -20.27 -13.55 0.19
N ARG A 441 -21.08 -12.53 0.58
CA ARG A 441 -22.15 -11.96 -0.26
C ARG A 441 -21.64 -11.01 -1.33
N PHE A 442 -20.41 -10.49 -1.19
CA PHE A 442 -19.84 -9.55 -2.14
C PHE A 442 -18.58 -10.14 -2.79
N THR A 443 -18.60 -10.25 -4.11
CA THR A 443 -17.40 -10.61 -4.89
C THR A 443 -16.77 -9.35 -5.49
N ARG A 444 -15.49 -9.43 -5.86
CA ARG A 444 -14.81 -8.33 -6.59
C ARG A 444 -15.58 -7.92 -7.84
N GLU A 445 -16.12 -8.89 -8.58
CA GLU A 445 -16.91 -8.63 -9.78
C GLU A 445 -18.18 -7.84 -9.49
N GLN A 446 -18.90 -8.18 -8.41
CA GLN A 446 -20.10 -7.45 -7.98
C GLN A 446 -19.76 -6.01 -7.59
N LEU A 447 -18.64 -5.80 -6.87
CA LEU A 447 -18.21 -4.46 -6.47
C LEU A 447 -17.77 -3.59 -7.64
N LEU A 448 -17.25 -4.17 -8.72
CA LEU A 448 -16.95 -3.43 -9.95
C LEU A 448 -18.19 -2.86 -10.63
N ASN A 449 -19.36 -3.46 -10.42
CA ASN A 449 -20.63 -3.04 -11.02
C ASN A 449 -21.41 -2.02 -10.17
N VAL A 450 -20.93 -1.67 -8.97
CA VAL A 450 -21.56 -0.66 -8.12
C VAL A 450 -21.37 0.72 -8.74
N SER A 451 -22.45 1.51 -8.79
CA SER A 451 -22.43 2.84 -9.38
C SER A 451 -21.64 3.84 -8.54
N TRP A 452 -21.19 4.93 -9.18
CA TRP A 452 -20.56 6.03 -8.46
C TRP A 452 -21.48 6.62 -7.38
N SER A 453 -22.76 6.76 -7.67
CA SER A 453 -23.72 7.31 -6.70
C SER A 453 -23.86 6.46 -5.45
N ASP A 454 -23.81 5.12 -5.60
CA ASP A 454 -23.91 4.22 -4.45
C ASP A 454 -22.66 4.28 -3.57
N TRP A 455 -21.48 4.39 -4.20
CA TRP A 455 -20.23 4.63 -3.46
C TRP A 455 -20.22 5.99 -2.76
N ALA A 456 -20.65 7.05 -3.44
CA ALA A 456 -20.73 8.38 -2.87
C ALA A 456 -21.68 8.42 -1.66
N ASP A 457 -22.83 7.73 -1.74
CA ASP A 457 -23.76 7.62 -0.61
C ASP A 457 -23.19 6.84 0.57
N LEU A 458 -22.43 5.76 0.32
CA LEU A 458 -21.70 5.02 1.36
C LEU A 458 -20.75 5.96 2.12
N ILE A 459 -19.89 6.66 1.37
CA ILE A 459 -18.89 7.59 1.91
C ILE A 459 -19.56 8.71 2.70
N MET A 460 -20.60 9.31 2.12
CA MET A 460 -21.33 10.41 2.78
C MET A 460 -22.05 9.96 4.05
N THR A 461 -22.59 8.74 4.07
CA THR A 461 -23.25 8.16 5.25
C THR A 461 -22.27 7.95 6.38
N ASP A 462 -21.08 7.45 6.07
CA ASP A 462 -20.01 7.26 7.03
C ASP A 462 -19.52 8.59 7.62
N LEU A 463 -19.18 9.55 6.76
CA LEU A 463 -18.69 10.88 7.18
C LEU A 463 -19.74 11.69 7.96
N GLN A 464 -21.04 11.52 7.67
CA GLN A 464 -22.12 12.19 8.41
C GLN A 464 -22.19 11.76 9.87
N THR A 465 -21.66 10.59 10.23
CA THR A 465 -21.59 10.14 11.62
C THR A 465 -20.84 11.15 12.49
N ALA A 466 -19.73 11.68 11.97
CA ALA A 466 -18.90 12.64 12.69
C ALA A 466 -19.11 14.10 12.26
N HIS A 467 -19.68 14.32 11.05
CA HIS A 467 -19.87 15.63 10.44
C HIS A 467 -21.29 15.76 9.86
N PRO A 468 -22.32 16.03 10.67
CA PRO A 468 -23.72 16.08 10.21
C PRO A 468 -23.98 17.01 9.01
N GLU A 469 -23.21 18.13 8.90
CA GLU A 469 -23.34 19.13 7.83
C GLU A 469 -22.53 18.82 6.57
N ILE A 470 -21.77 17.72 6.53
CA ILE A 470 -20.77 17.45 5.47
C ILE A 470 -21.35 17.53 4.05
N ARG A 471 -22.63 17.08 3.85
CA ARG A 471 -23.27 17.14 2.54
C ARG A 471 -23.35 18.54 1.93
N SER A 472 -23.48 19.56 2.77
CA SER A 472 -23.53 20.95 2.31
C SER A 472 -22.16 21.49 1.89
N LEU A 473 -21.07 20.84 2.32
CA LEU A 473 -19.70 21.26 2.12
C LEU A 473 -19.03 20.53 0.96
N VAL A 474 -19.42 19.30 0.69
CA VAL A 474 -18.81 18.48 -0.38
C VAL A 474 -19.23 18.98 -1.75
N THR A 475 -18.25 19.15 -2.64
CA THR A 475 -18.44 19.57 -4.03
C THR A 475 -18.14 18.45 -5.02
N ARG A 476 -17.26 17.51 -4.64
CA ARG A 476 -16.83 16.41 -5.51
C ARG A 476 -16.37 15.21 -4.70
N ILE A 477 -16.60 14.01 -5.22
CA ILE A 477 -16.10 12.75 -4.67
C ILE A 477 -15.51 11.93 -5.82
N ASP A 478 -14.20 11.71 -5.81
CA ASP A 478 -13.51 10.85 -6.76
C ASP A 478 -13.14 9.53 -6.06
N VAL A 479 -13.58 8.42 -6.61
CA VAL A 479 -13.48 7.09 -5.97
C VAL A 479 -12.54 6.20 -6.77
N MET A 480 -11.44 5.77 -6.16
CA MET A 480 -10.52 4.77 -6.69
C MET A 480 -10.88 3.39 -6.13
N ARG A 481 -10.96 2.39 -7.01
CA ARG A 481 -11.23 0.99 -6.68
C ARG A 481 -10.00 0.15 -6.91
N TRP A 482 -9.40 -0.36 -5.83
CA TRP A 482 -8.26 -1.24 -5.87
C TRP A 482 -8.68 -2.70 -5.70
N GLY A 483 -8.72 -3.48 -6.78
CA GLY A 483 -9.14 -4.89 -6.73
C GLY A 483 -8.10 -5.85 -6.14
N HIS A 484 -6.83 -5.46 -6.15
CA HIS A 484 -5.70 -6.18 -5.58
C HIS A 484 -4.75 -5.16 -4.96
N ALA A 485 -5.19 -4.52 -3.87
CA ALA A 485 -4.48 -3.39 -3.28
C ALA A 485 -3.24 -3.82 -2.52
N MET A 486 -3.40 -4.76 -1.60
CA MET A 486 -2.37 -5.15 -0.66
C MET A 486 -2.30 -6.67 -0.54
N VAL A 487 -1.08 -7.22 -0.53
CA VAL A 487 -0.87 -8.62 -0.17
C VAL A 487 -1.24 -8.83 1.30
N GLU A 488 -1.96 -9.90 1.60
CA GLU A 488 -2.46 -10.21 2.94
C GLU A 488 -1.41 -11.01 3.74
N PRO A 489 -0.89 -10.49 4.87
CA PRO A 489 -0.04 -11.26 5.80
C PRO A 489 -0.90 -12.15 6.71
N TYR A 490 -1.60 -13.11 6.13
CA TYR A 490 -2.41 -14.05 6.90
C TYR A 490 -1.56 -15.06 7.66
N THR A 491 -2.13 -15.70 8.66
CA THR A 491 -1.47 -16.67 9.53
C THR A 491 -0.69 -17.73 8.74
N GLY A 492 0.60 -17.87 9.03
CA GLY A 492 1.51 -18.84 8.42
C GLY A 492 2.07 -18.45 7.05
N PHE A 493 1.83 -17.24 6.56
CA PHE A 493 2.27 -16.81 5.25
C PHE A 493 3.62 -16.06 5.25
N VAL A 494 3.82 -15.13 6.19
CA VAL A 494 4.96 -14.20 6.16
C VAL A 494 6.31 -14.93 6.18
N TRP A 495 6.43 -15.97 6.99
CA TRP A 495 7.67 -16.75 7.12
C TRP A 495 7.62 -18.11 6.40
N SER A 496 6.63 -18.34 5.52
CA SER A 496 6.52 -19.58 4.76
C SER A 496 7.64 -19.75 3.72
N ASP A 497 8.11 -20.99 3.53
CA ASP A 497 9.08 -21.32 2.48
C ASP A 497 8.55 -20.96 1.08
N ALA A 498 7.24 -21.08 0.88
CA ALA A 498 6.57 -20.74 -0.37
C ALA A 498 6.75 -19.27 -0.72
N ARG A 499 6.47 -18.32 0.23
CA ARG A 499 6.69 -16.90 0.01
C ARG A 499 8.17 -16.60 -0.22
N GLN A 500 9.06 -17.14 0.62
CA GLN A 500 10.51 -16.91 0.47
C GLN A 500 11.04 -17.39 -0.88
N SER A 501 10.51 -18.53 -1.37
CA SER A 501 10.93 -19.08 -2.66
C SER A 501 10.49 -18.24 -3.86
N ALA A 502 9.44 -17.42 -3.72
CA ALA A 502 8.96 -16.54 -4.79
C ALA A 502 9.93 -15.40 -5.13
N SER A 503 10.85 -15.07 -4.23
CA SER A 503 11.88 -14.04 -4.48
C SER A 503 13.09 -14.55 -5.27
N LYS A 504 13.20 -15.88 -5.46
CA LYS A 504 14.35 -16.47 -6.15
C LYS A 504 14.30 -16.15 -7.64
N THR A 505 15.45 -15.78 -8.20
CA THR A 505 15.63 -15.58 -9.63
C THR A 505 15.26 -16.85 -10.40
N ASP A 506 14.47 -16.69 -11.45
CA ASP A 506 14.19 -17.76 -12.42
C ASP A 506 14.90 -17.46 -13.75
N ARG A 507 16.02 -18.15 -13.99
CA ARG A 507 16.89 -17.94 -15.15
C ARG A 507 17.44 -16.50 -15.19
N ASN A 508 16.98 -15.68 -16.15
CA ASN A 508 17.35 -14.28 -16.29
C ASN A 508 16.23 -13.31 -15.89
N ILE A 509 15.21 -13.81 -15.16
CA ILE A 509 14.12 -13.01 -14.59
C ILE A 509 14.35 -12.86 -13.09
N HIS A 510 14.47 -11.62 -12.62
CA HIS A 510 14.61 -11.22 -11.22
C HIS A 510 13.28 -10.64 -10.74
N PHE A 511 12.81 -11.04 -9.58
CA PHE A 511 11.52 -10.59 -9.06
C PHE A 511 11.71 -9.44 -8.08
N ALA A 512 10.88 -8.39 -8.19
CA ALA A 512 10.90 -7.24 -7.31
C ALA A 512 9.46 -6.78 -7.03
N HIS A 513 8.99 -6.92 -5.81
CA HIS A 513 7.68 -6.41 -5.37
C HIS A 513 7.54 -6.59 -3.86
N SER A 514 6.72 -5.76 -3.19
CA SER A 514 6.40 -5.92 -1.77
C SER A 514 5.71 -7.25 -1.44
N ASP A 515 5.01 -7.86 -2.40
CA ASP A 515 4.44 -9.21 -2.27
C ASP A 515 5.46 -10.23 -1.76
N LEU A 516 6.73 -10.09 -2.19
CA LEU A 516 7.82 -11.00 -1.85
C LEU A 516 8.20 -10.96 -0.38
N SER A 517 7.81 -9.94 0.35
CA SER A 517 7.87 -9.87 1.81
C SER A 517 6.58 -10.33 2.48
N GLY A 518 5.48 -10.42 1.73
CA GLY A 518 4.15 -10.68 2.29
C GLY A 518 3.53 -9.47 3.00
N LEU A 519 4.12 -8.28 2.81
CA LEU A 519 3.71 -7.00 3.40
C LEU A 519 3.63 -5.94 2.31
N ALA A 520 2.51 -5.26 2.18
CA ALA A 520 2.31 -4.27 1.13
C ALA A 520 2.82 -2.87 1.54
N LEU A 521 4.04 -2.80 2.07
CA LEU A 521 4.68 -1.57 2.53
C LEU A 521 5.63 -1.01 1.48
N MET A 522 5.81 0.32 1.50
CA MET A 522 6.70 1.02 0.57
C MET A 522 8.16 0.58 0.76
N GLU A 523 8.60 0.43 1.99
CA GLU A 523 9.94 0.01 2.38
C GLU A 523 10.30 -1.38 1.83
N GLU A 524 9.32 -2.29 1.81
CA GLU A 524 9.47 -3.63 1.25
C GLU A 524 9.59 -3.60 -0.27
N ALA A 525 8.74 -2.79 -0.92
CA ALA A 525 8.80 -2.59 -2.38
C ALA A 525 10.15 -1.99 -2.79
N PHE A 526 10.62 -0.97 -2.06
CA PHE A 526 11.90 -0.32 -2.28
C PHE A 526 13.07 -1.31 -2.12
N TYR A 527 13.09 -2.05 -1.00
CA TYR A 527 14.10 -3.07 -0.75
C TYR A 527 14.19 -4.12 -1.88
N HIS A 528 13.05 -4.68 -2.29
CA HIS A 528 13.04 -5.68 -3.35
C HIS A 528 13.46 -5.13 -4.72
N GLY A 529 13.21 -3.86 -4.98
CA GLY A 529 13.73 -3.17 -6.16
C GLY A 529 15.25 -3.13 -6.18
N LEU A 530 15.86 -2.69 -5.08
CA LEU A 530 17.32 -2.63 -4.93
C LEU A 530 17.96 -4.01 -5.02
N ARG A 531 17.39 -5.00 -4.29
CA ARG A 531 17.88 -6.38 -4.29
C ARG A 531 17.92 -6.97 -5.72
N ALA A 532 16.83 -6.80 -6.47
CA ALA A 532 16.77 -7.29 -7.84
C ALA A 532 17.77 -6.58 -8.77
N ALA A 533 17.98 -5.28 -8.57
CA ALA A 533 18.99 -4.53 -9.30
C ALA A 533 20.43 -5.00 -8.97
N ASP A 534 20.73 -5.29 -7.70
CA ASP A 534 22.02 -5.85 -7.30
C ASP A 534 22.27 -7.25 -7.89
N GLU A 535 21.23 -8.11 -7.93
CA GLU A 535 21.31 -9.41 -8.59
C GLU A 535 21.62 -9.28 -10.09
N VAL A 536 20.96 -8.34 -10.78
CA VAL A 536 21.22 -8.04 -12.20
C VAL A 536 22.65 -7.56 -12.41
N ARG A 537 23.11 -6.61 -11.58
CA ARG A 537 24.47 -6.09 -11.63
C ARG A 537 25.52 -7.18 -11.42
N ALA A 538 25.32 -8.04 -10.43
CA ALA A 538 26.24 -9.16 -10.16
C ALA A 538 26.36 -10.13 -11.34
N MET A 539 25.27 -10.33 -12.11
CA MET A 539 25.26 -11.25 -13.25
C MET A 539 25.76 -10.63 -14.56
N LEU A 540 25.56 -9.32 -14.76
CA LEU A 540 26.06 -8.65 -15.97
C LEU A 540 27.54 -8.26 -15.84
N GLY A 541 28.06 -8.16 -14.59
CA GLY A 541 29.41 -7.71 -14.27
C GLY A 541 29.60 -6.23 -14.59
N ASP A 542 30.75 -5.67 -14.17
CA ASP A 542 31.14 -4.28 -14.49
C ASP A 542 31.55 -4.10 -15.97
N ARG A 543 31.10 -4.99 -16.86
CA ARG A 543 31.50 -5.08 -18.27
C ARG A 543 30.39 -4.68 -19.23
N VAL A 544 29.70 -3.56 -18.97
CA VAL A 544 28.85 -2.97 -20.01
C VAL A 544 29.15 -1.48 -20.13
#